data_2d64754a26eb462ba72dfe73dd66b954
#
_entry.id   2d64754a26eb462ba72dfe73dd66b954
#
_cell.length_a   1.000
_cell.length_b   1.000
_cell.length_c   1.000
_cell.angle_alpha   90.00
_cell.angle_beta   90.00
_cell.angle_gamma   90.00
#
_symmetry.space_group_name_H-M   'P 1'
#
loop_
_entity.id
_entity.type
_entity.pdbx_description
1 polymer ?
#
loop_
_entity_poly.entity_id
_entity_poly.type
_entity_poly.pdbx_seq_one_letter_code
_entity_poly.pdbx_strand_id
1 'polypeptide(L)'
;MTIHRSHCEPWKVTVVDTGLNTMTGGRIKRIQKYVGDEPFFMTYGDGVCDVEIDKLLEYHKSHGKIATLTAVLQDQSKGVLDIGGDNAVKSFREKSISDGAPINAGYMVLNPEIFNYIEGDKTVFEKEPLESLANMGELMSYKHTGYWQCMDNMREKEQ
;
A
#
# COMPACT_ATOMS: atom_id res chain seq x y z
N MET A 1 -15.50 14.72 -29.72
CA MET A 1 -14.44 14.10 -28.91
C MET A 1 -13.34 13.67 -29.87
N THR A 2 -12.20 14.32 -29.84
CA THR A 2 -11.08 13.99 -30.74
C THR A 2 -10.18 13.00 -30.04
N ILE A 3 -10.09 11.77 -30.55
CA ILE A 3 -9.19 10.76 -30.01
C ILE A 3 -7.83 10.97 -30.67
N HIS A 4 -6.87 11.43 -29.90
CA HIS A 4 -5.49 11.45 -30.33
C HIS A 4 -4.94 10.03 -30.28
N ARG A 5 -4.27 9.57 -31.36
CA ARG A 5 -3.56 8.29 -31.36
C ARG A 5 -2.46 8.34 -30.29
N SER A 6 -2.72 7.73 -29.15
CA SER A 6 -1.68 7.40 -28.19
C SER A 6 -1.18 5.99 -28.51
N HIS A 7 0.13 5.77 -28.48
CA HIS A 7 0.70 4.45 -28.41
C HIS A 7 0.39 3.88 -27.03
N CYS A 8 -0.86 3.43 -26.81
CA CYS A 8 -1.27 2.80 -25.58
C CYS A 8 -1.04 1.31 -25.70
N GLU A 9 -0.48 0.74 -24.65
CA GLU A 9 -0.49 -0.71 -24.45
C GLU A 9 -1.93 -1.24 -24.58
N PRO A 10 -2.13 -2.45 -25.10
CA PRO A 10 -3.47 -3.02 -25.33
C PRO A 10 -4.13 -3.49 -24.03
N TRP A 11 -4.21 -2.59 -23.05
CA TRP A 11 -4.80 -2.89 -21.75
C TRP A 11 -6.32 -2.94 -21.82
N LYS A 12 -6.89 -3.90 -21.11
CA LYS A 12 -8.33 -3.93 -20.83
C LYS A 12 -8.56 -3.19 -19.50
N VAL A 13 -9.13 -2.01 -19.59
CA VAL A 13 -9.48 -1.21 -18.41
C VAL A 13 -10.97 -1.41 -18.06
N THR A 14 -11.23 -1.72 -16.79
CA THR A 14 -12.58 -1.82 -16.24
C THR A 14 -12.73 -0.77 -15.14
N VAL A 15 -13.67 0.15 -15.30
CA VAL A 15 -14.03 1.15 -14.28
C VAL A 15 -15.31 0.71 -13.60
N VAL A 16 -15.29 0.65 -12.26
CA VAL A 16 -16.42 0.19 -11.46
C VAL A 16 -16.84 1.28 -10.48
N ASP A 17 -18.11 1.67 -10.51
CA ASP A 17 -18.68 2.48 -9.43
C ASP A 17 -18.83 1.62 -8.17
N THR A 18 -18.01 1.91 -7.17
CA THR A 18 -18.02 1.22 -5.89
C THR A 18 -18.81 1.96 -4.81
N GLY A 19 -19.50 3.04 -5.16
CA GLY A 19 -20.32 3.84 -4.26
C GLY A 19 -19.52 4.87 -3.44
N LEU A 20 -20.12 6.05 -3.21
CA LEU A 20 -19.46 7.18 -2.57
C LEU A 20 -19.05 6.89 -1.12
N ASN A 21 -19.91 6.21 -0.36
CA ASN A 21 -19.72 5.98 1.08
C ASN A 21 -19.10 4.61 1.40
N THR A 22 -18.57 3.91 0.40
CA THR A 22 -17.93 2.61 0.58
C THR A 22 -16.47 2.81 1.01
N MET A 23 -16.06 2.12 2.09
CA MET A 23 -14.69 2.14 2.60
C MET A 23 -13.75 1.30 1.72
N THR A 24 -12.44 1.39 1.96
CA THR A 24 -11.40 0.76 1.13
C THR A 24 -11.61 -0.74 0.95
N GLY A 25 -11.86 -1.49 2.00
CA GLY A 25 -12.17 -2.92 1.93
C GLY A 25 -13.46 -3.21 1.15
N GLY A 26 -14.53 -2.45 1.40
CA GLY A 26 -15.78 -2.59 0.66
C GLY A 26 -15.61 -2.38 -0.84
N ARG A 27 -14.76 -1.43 -1.27
CA ARG A 27 -14.46 -1.22 -2.70
C ARG A 27 -13.77 -2.43 -3.31
N ILE A 28 -12.79 -3.00 -2.59
CA ILE A 28 -12.11 -4.24 -3.00
C ILE A 28 -13.13 -5.39 -3.10
N LYS A 29 -14.01 -5.56 -2.12
CA LYS A 29 -15.06 -6.60 -2.15
C LYS A 29 -15.96 -6.49 -3.37
N ARG A 30 -16.37 -5.29 -3.74
CA ARG A 30 -17.29 -5.04 -4.88
C ARG A 30 -16.69 -5.36 -6.24
N ILE A 31 -15.34 -5.36 -6.36
CA ILE A 31 -14.65 -5.72 -7.59
C ILE A 31 -14.28 -7.21 -7.68
N GLN A 32 -14.56 -8.02 -6.66
CA GLN A 32 -14.21 -9.45 -6.58
C GLN A 32 -14.52 -10.21 -7.87
N LYS A 33 -15.70 -9.99 -8.46
CA LYS A 33 -16.14 -10.67 -9.69
C LYS A 33 -15.28 -10.36 -10.95
N TYR A 34 -14.41 -9.36 -10.87
CA TYR A 34 -13.54 -8.97 -11.98
C TYR A 34 -12.10 -9.45 -11.79
N VAL A 35 -11.74 -9.90 -10.59
CA VAL A 35 -10.37 -10.27 -10.22
C VAL A 35 -10.03 -11.70 -10.63
N GLY A 36 -11.00 -12.63 -10.60
CA GLY A 36 -10.75 -14.04 -10.88
C GLY A 36 -10.13 -14.79 -9.70
N ASP A 37 -9.48 -15.94 -10.01
CA ASP A 37 -8.98 -16.89 -9.00
C ASP A 37 -7.45 -16.89 -8.87
N GLU A 38 -6.77 -15.97 -9.53
CA GLU A 38 -5.31 -15.83 -9.49
C GLU A 38 -4.89 -14.69 -8.54
N PRO A 39 -3.64 -14.71 -8.04
CA PRO A 39 -3.09 -13.57 -7.32
C PRO A 39 -3.17 -12.29 -8.13
N PHE A 40 -3.51 -11.19 -7.49
CA PHE A 40 -3.67 -9.91 -8.14
C PHE A 40 -2.91 -8.80 -7.43
N PHE A 41 -2.52 -7.78 -8.19
CA PHE A 41 -1.91 -6.58 -7.64
C PHE A 41 -2.96 -5.57 -7.23
N MET A 42 -2.71 -4.90 -6.13
CA MET A 42 -3.51 -3.77 -5.63
C MET A 42 -2.59 -2.61 -5.31
N THR A 43 -2.98 -1.41 -5.72
CA THR A 43 -2.26 -0.19 -5.36
C THR A 43 -3.23 0.95 -5.07
N TYR A 44 -2.75 1.93 -4.31
CA TYR A 44 -3.42 3.22 -4.17
C TYR A 44 -3.08 4.12 -5.37
N GLY A 45 -3.95 5.09 -5.66
CA GLY A 45 -3.82 5.92 -6.86
C GLY A 45 -2.87 7.13 -6.72
N ASP A 46 -2.35 7.38 -5.52
CA ASP A 46 -1.54 8.54 -5.13
C ASP A 46 -0.07 8.21 -4.82
N GLY A 47 0.33 6.94 -4.93
CA GLY A 47 1.70 6.50 -4.74
C GLY A 47 2.43 6.26 -6.05
N VAL A 48 3.68 6.74 -6.17
CA VAL A 48 4.61 6.43 -7.26
C VAL A 48 5.80 5.65 -6.71
N CYS A 49 6.17 4.57 -7.38
CA CYS A 49 7.19 3.65 -6.91
C CYS A 49 7.92 3.00 -8.09
N ASP A 50 9.20 2.71 -7.93
CA ASP A 50 9.99 1.94 -8.89
C ASP A 50 10.15 0.46 -8.50
N VAL A 51 9.21 -0.06 -7.70
CA VAL A 51 9.20 -1.48 -7.30
C VAL A 51 9.15 -2.40 -8.51
N GLU A 52 10.03 -3.39 -8.54
CA GLU A 52 10.04 -4.42 -9.58
C GLU A 52 8.88 -5.40 -9.35
N ILE A 53 7.79 -5.21 -10.10
CA ILE A 53 6.51 -5.94 -9.95
C ILE A 53 6.71 -7.46 -10.07
N ASP A 54 7.56 -7.91 -10.99
CA ASP A 54 7.85 -9.34 -11.17
C ASP A 54 8.53 -9.95 -9.95
N LYS A 55 9.50 -9.25 -9.35
CA LYS A 55 10.15 -9.71 -8.11
C LYS A 55 9.20 -9.71 -6.91
N LEU A 56 8.31 -8.72 -6.84
CA LEU A 56 7.28 -8.68 -5.81
C LEU A 56 6.34 -9.89 -5.92
N LEU A 57 5.93 -10.25 -7.15
CA LEU A 57 5.10 -11.43 -7.40
C LEU A 57 5.85 -12.74 -7.10
N GLU A 58 7.11 -12.85 -7.51
CA GLU A 58 7.94 -14.02 -7.20
C GLU A 58 8.09 -14.23 -5.70
N TYR A 59 8.36 -13.13 -4.96
CA TYR A 59 8.42 -13.16 -3.50
C TYR A 59 7.09 -13.62 -2.90
N HIS A 60 5.95 -13.06 -3.36
CA HIS A 60 4.62 -13.47 -2.90
C HIS A 60 4.40 -14.97 -3.10
N LYS A 61 4.69 -15.49 -4.29
CA LYS A 61 4.55 -16.92 -4.61
C LYS A 61 5.47 -17.79 -3.76
N SER A 62 6.66 -17.32 -3.40
CA SER A 62 7.67 -18.11 -2.68
C SER A 62 7.25 -18.47 -1.25
N HIS A 63 6.46 -17.63 -0.58
CA HIS A 63 6.05 -17.87 0.80
C HIS A 63 4.64 -18.47 0.93
N GLY A 64 3.81 -18.42 -0.13
CA GLY A 64 2.49 -19.03 -0.17
C GLY A 64 1.47 -18.46 0.83
N LYS A 65 1.65 -17.21 1.29
CA LYS A 65 0.74 -16.52 2.20
C LYS A 65 -0.32 -15.72 1.44
N ILE A 66 -1.38 -15.29 2.14
CA ILE A 66 -2.53 -14.62 1.52
C ILE A 66 -2.19 -13.24 0.99
N ALA A 67 -1.34 -12.49 1.68
CA ALA A 67 -1.03 -11.12 1.29
C ALA A 67 0.46 -10.79 1.43
N THR A 68 0.96 -9.97 0.50
CA THR A 68 2.26 -9.30 0.57
C THR A 68 2.04 -7.81 0.41
N LEU A 69 2.57 -7.01 1.33
CA LEU A 69 2.64 -5.56 1.17
C LEU A 69 4.09 -5.11 0.93
N THR A 70 4.26 -4.07 0.15
CA THR A 70 5.56 -3.42 -0.02
C THR A 70 5.79 -2.45 1.12
N ALA A 71 6.92 -2.62 1.81
CA ALA A 71 7.34 -1.78 2.91
C ALA A 71 8.51 -0.88 2.50
N VAL A 72 8.41 0.40 2.81
CA VAL A 72 9.47 1.40 2.59
C VAL A 72 9.86 2.07 3.91
N LEU A 73 11.09 2.52 4.00
CA LEU A 73 11.53 3.42 5.06
C LEU A 73 11.30 4.85 4.57
N GLN A 74 10.30 5.52 5.14
CA GLN A 74 10.06 6.92 4.82
C GLN A 74 10.97 7.81 5.65
N ASP A 75 11.60 8.78 4.99
CA ASP A 75 12.31 9.86 5.67
C ASP A 75 11.32 10.71 6.46
N GLN A 76 11.48 10.72 7.79
CA GLN A 76 10.63 11.54 8.64
C GLN A 76 11.30 12.91 8.79
N SER A 77 10.75 13.92 8.13
CA SER A 77 11.23 15.30 8.10
C SER A 77 11.21 16.05 9.46
N LYS A 78 11.02 15.33 10.57
CA LYS A 78 10.94 15.95 11.91
C LYS A 78 12.04 15.42 12.81
N GLY A 79 12.76 16.34 13.46
CA GLY A 79 13.81 16.00 14.42
C GLY A 79 13.32 15.18 15.62
N VAL A 80 14.22 14.37 16.16
CA VAL A 80 14.00 13.58 17.39
C VAL A 80 14.43 14.41 18.59
N LEU A 81 13.54 14.49 19.58
CA LEU A 81 13.80 15.14 20.87
C LEU A 81 13.99 14.08 21.94
N ASP A 82 15.06 14.21 22.74
CA ASP A 82 15.19 13.53 24.01
C ASP A 82 14.78 14.52 25.12
N ILE A 83 13.66 14.20 25.82
CA ILE A 83 13.06 15.10 26.81
C ILE A 83 13.23 14.50 28.20
N GLY A 84 13.81 15.27 29.12
CA GLY A 84 13.94 14.91 30.53
C GLY A 84 12.60 14.95 31.28
N GLY A 85 12.57 14.37 32.47
CA GLY A 85 11.39 14.38 33.35
C GLY A 85 10.96 15.78 33.82
N ASP A 86 11.84 16.77 33.68
CA ASP A 86 11.63 18.21 33.95
C ASP A 86 11.18 18.99 32.70
N ASN A 87 10.82 18.30 31.61
CA ASN A 87 10.51 18.85 30.30
C ASN A 87 11.68 19.55 29.58
N ALA A 88 12.89 19.48 30.11
CA ALA A 88 14.07 19.99 29.41
C ALA A 88 14.41 19.12 28.21
N VAL A 89 14.70 19.74 27.06
CA VAL A 89 15.23 19.04 25.89
C VAL A 89 16.70 18.74 26.12
N LYS A 90 17.05 17.49 26.36
CA LYS A 90 18.41 17.03 26.60
C LYS A 90 19.21 16.93 25.32
N SER A 91 18.57 16.50 24.23
CA SER A 91 19.20 16.46 22.92
C SER A 91 18.16 16.70 21.84
N PHE A 92 18.60 17.29 20.74
CA PHE A 92 17.89 17.41 19.49
C PHE A 92 18.79 16.85 18.37
N ARG A 93 18.26 15.96 17.57
CA ARG A 93 18.94 15.56 16.33
C ARG A 93 17.96 15.47 15.19
N GLU A 94 18.41 15.81 14.01
CA GLU A 94 17.67 15.55 12.78
C GLU A 94 17.51 14.05 12.62
N LYS A 95 16.31 13.59 12.22
CA LYS A 95 16.08 12.17 11.93
C LYS A 95 16.83 11.76 10.67
N SER A 96 17.35 10.54 10.69
CA SER A 96 17.83 9.85 9.51
C SER A 96 16.81 8.80 9.05
N ILE A 97 16.92 8.35 7.80
CA ILE A 97 16.09 7.28 7.24
C ILE A 97 16.10 6.01 8.11
N SER A 98 17.23 5.74 8.79
CA SER A 98 17.38 4.60 9.71
C SER A 98 16.53 4.70 10.98
N ASP A 99 16.02 5.87 11.34
CA ASP A 99 15.17 6.07 12.52
C ASP A 99 13.68 5.86 12.23
N GLY A 100 13.30 5.74 10.95
CA GLY A 100 11.93 5.52 10.53
C GLY A 100 11.49 4.06 10.72
N ALA A 101 10.27 3.85 11.19
CA ALA A 101 9.65 2.53 11.08
C ALA A 101 9.25 2.28 9.62
N PRO A 102 9.33 1.02 9.15
CA PRO A 102 8.77 0.67 7.85
C PRO A 102 7.28 1.01 7.77
N ILE A 103 6.87 1.60 6.67
CA ILE A 103 5.46 1.93 6.40
C ILE A 103 4.96 1.16 5.17
N ASN A 104 3.64 1.01 5.06
CA ASN A 104 3.00 0.44 3.89
C ASN A 104 3.09 1.42 2.71
N ALA A 105 3.77 1.01 1.65
CA ALA A 105 3.94 1.80 0.43
C ALA A 105 2.72 1.80 -0.50
N GLY A 106 1.67 1.03 -0.17
CA GLY A 106 0.45 0.96 -0.98
C GLY A 106 0.53 0.05 -2.20
N TYR A 107 1.59 -0.70 -2.38
CA TYR A 107 1.73 -1.72 -3.44
C TYR A 107 1.65 -3.11 -2.82
N MET A 108 0.70 -3.92 -3.25
CA MET A 108 0.40 -5.22 -2.64
C MET A 108 0.17 -6.30 -3.69
N VAL A 109 0.46 -7.55 -3.30
CA VAL A 109 -0.01 -8.75 -4.00
C VAL A 109 -0.92 -9.51 -3.06
N LEU A 110 -2.10 -9.85 -3.53
CA LEU A 110 -3.16 -10.47 -2.75
C LEU A 110 -3.64 -11.73 -3.44
N ASN A 111 -3.81 -12.81 -2.69
CA ASN A 111 -4.53 -13.98 -3.15
C ASN A 111 -6.06 -13.76 -3.01
N PRO A 112 -6.89 -14.42 -3.82
CA PRO A 112 -8.35 -14.27 -3.77
C PRO A 112 -8.97 -14.58 -2.40
N GLU A 113 -8.30 -15.37 -1.55
CA GLU A 113 -8.72 -15.64 -0.17
C GLU A 113 -8.91 -14.39 0.68
N ILE A 114 -8.26 -13.26 0.29
CA ILE A 114 -8.43 -11.96 0.96
C ILE A 114 -9.89 -11.52 1.04
N PHE A 115 -10.70 -11.89 0.07
CA PHE A 115 -12.12 -11.55 0.06
C PHE A 115 -12.92 -12.19 1.22
N ASN A 116 -12.42 -13.25 1.85
CA ASN A 116 -13.04 -13.87 3.02
C ASN A 116 -12.88 -13.02 4.29
N TYR A 117 -11.93 -12.10 4.29
CA TYR A 117 -11.61 -11.21 5.42
C TYR A 117 -12.26 -9.82 5.29
N ILE A 118 -13.02 -9.61 4.24
CA ILE A 118 -13.74 -8.34 3.99
C ILE A 118 -15.23 -8.60 4.17
N GLU A 119 -15.82 -8.06 5.25
CA GLU A 119 -17.24 -8.27 5.55
C GLU A 119 -18.15 -7.55 4.57
N GLY A 120 -17.87 -6.28 4.26
CA GLY A 120 -18.72 -5.49 3.37
C GLY A 120 -18.31 -4.03 3.24
N ASP A 121 -19.29 -3.18 2.89
CA ASP A 121 -19.05 -1.80 2.47
C ASP A 121 -18.35 -0.91 3.51
N LYS A 122 -18.49 -1.21 4.79
CA LYS A 122 -17.91 -0.42 5.89
C LYS A 122 -16.54 -0.92 6.33
N THR A 123 -16.04 -2.00 5.75
CA THR A 123 -14.73 -2.55 6.09
C THR A 123 -13.62 -1.62 5.59
N VAL A 124 -12.74 -1.22 6.50
CA VAL A 124 -11.50 -0.50 6.20
C VAL A 124 -10.41 -1.54 5.98
N PHE A 125 -9.87 -1.65 4.77
CA PHE A 125 -8.94 -2.71 4.37
C PHE A 125 -7.69 -2.76 5.25
N GLU A 126 -7.19 -1.60 5.62
CA GLU A 126 -5.98 -1.39 6.41
C GLU A 126 -6.13 -1.75 7.90
N LYS A 127 -7.35 -2.01 8.34
CA LYS A 127 -7.69 -2.41 9.71
C LYS A 127 -7.97 -3.91 9.80
N GLU A 128 -9.24 -4.27 10.00
CA GLU A 128 -9.63 -5.66 10.30
C GLU A 128 -9.03 -6.70 9.34
N PRO A 129 -9.05 -6.52 8.00
CA PRO A 129 -8.47 -7.51 7.08
C PRO A 129 -6.96 -7.68 7.27
N LEU A 130 -6.18 -6.59 7.19
CA LEU A 130 -4.72 -6.68 7.30
C LEU A 130 -4.26 -7.04 8.72
N GLU A 131 -4.93 -6.53 9.75
CA GLU A 131 -4.65 -6.90 11.16
C GLU A 131 -4.92 -8.39 11.42
N SER A 132 -6.01 -8.92 10.89
CA SER A 132 -6.33 -10.35 10.99
C SER A 132 -5.28 -11.22 10.31
N LEU A 133 -4.88 -10.86 9.08
CA LEU A 133 -3.83 -11.58 8.37
C LEU A 133 -2.48 -11.50 9.09
N ALA A 134 -2.13 -10.36 9.66
CA ALA A 134 -0.90 -10.20 10.45
C ALA A 134 -0.92 -11.12 11.69
N ASN A 135 -2.04 -11.15 12.42
CA ASN A 135 -2.20 -12.00 13.61
C ASN A 135 -2.13 -13.51 13.29
N MET A 136 -2.55 -13.90 12.09
CA MET A 136 -2.50 -15.30 11.64
C MET A 136 -1.17 -15.68 10.97
N GLY A 137 -0.25 -14.72 10.77
CA GLY A 137 0.99 -14.93 10.02
C GLY A 137 0.78 -15.12 8.52
N GLU A 138 -0.31 -14.57 7.98
CA GLU A 138 -0.67 -14.62 6.56
C GLU A 138 -0.38 -13.31 5.80
N LEU A 139 0.24 -12.33 6.47
CA LEU A 139 0.70 -11.06 5.89
C LEU A 139 2.22 -11.01 5.88
N MET A 140 2.81 -10.85 4.69
CA MET A 140 4.25 -10.74 4.50
C MET A 140 4.64 -9.34 4.03
N SER A 141 5.88 -8.95 4.33
CA SER A 141 6.44 -7.66 3.94
C SER A 141 7.55 -7.85 2.91
N TYR A 142 7.41 -7.21 1.75
CA TYR A 142 8.47 -7.06 0.75
C TYR A 142 9.19 -5.73 0.98
N LYS A 143 10.45 -5.77 1.37
CA LYS A 143 11.25 -4.56 1.62
C LYS A 143 11.68 -3.93 0.31
N HIS A 144 11.28 -2.68 0.10
CA HIS A 144 11.67 -1.88 -1.04
C HIS A 144 12.61 -0.76 -0.59
N THR A 145 13.73 -0.62 -1.28
CA THR A 145 14.78 0.37 -0.96
C THR A 145 15.00 1.39 -2.09
N GLY A 146 14.23 1.29 -3.16
CA GLY A 146 14.24 2.21 -4.29
C GLY A 146 13.39 3.45 -4.06
N TYR A 147 12.99 4.08 -5.15
CA TYR A 147 12.15 5.28 -5.09
C TYR A 147 10.72 4.94 -4.68
N TRP A 148 10.19 5.71 -3.76
CA TRP A 148 8.77 5.74 -3.40
C TRP A 148 8.38 7.15 -2.95
N GLN A 149 7.25 7.65 -3.46
CA GLN A 149 6.68 8.92 -3.08
C GLN A 149 5.15 8.85 -3.11
N CYS A 150 4.53 9.36 -2.06
CA CYS A 150 3.09 9.60 -1.99
C CYS A 150 2.80 11.04 -2.38
N MET A 151 1.64 11.30 -2.97
CA MET A 151 1.19 12.62 -3.43
C MET A 151 -0.05 13.10 -2.67
N ASP A 152 0.01 13.06 -1.33
CA ASP A 152 -1.11 13.45 -0.47
C ASP A 152 -1.40 14.98 -0.48
N ASN A 153 -0.42 15.76 -0.90
CA ASN A 153 -0.53 17.22 -0.96
C ASN A 153 0.20 17.80 -2.17
N MET A 154 -0.07 19.08 -2.47
CA MET A 154 0.50 19.77 -3.64
C MET A 154 2.02 19.82 -3.65
N ARG A 155 2.65 19.92 -2.49
CA ARG A 155 4.13 19.96 -2.39
C ARG A 155 4.74 18.61 -2.78
N GLU A 156 4.14 17.53 -2.39
CA GLU A 156 4.59 16.17 -2.74
C GLU A 156 4.41 15.86 -4.22
N LYS A 157 3.38 16.43 -4.84
CA LYS A 157 3.16 16.32 -6.29
C LYS A 157 4.23 17.08 -7.11
N GLU A 158 4.86 18.10 -6.55
CA GLU A 158 5.87 18.95 -7.24
C GLU A 158 7.31 18.42 -7.07
N GLN A 159 7.51 17.39 -6.25
CA GLN A 159 8.78 16.67 -6.07
C GLN A 159 8.97 15.61 -7.15
#